data_9490dec179b035fa683f64863641766d
#
_entry.id   9490dec179b035fa683f64863641766d
#
_cell.length_a   1.000
_cell.length_b   1.000
_cell.length_c   1.000
_cell.angle_alpha   90.00
_cell.angle_beta   90.00
_cell.angle_gamma   90.00
#
_symmetry.space_group_name_H-M   'P 1'
#
loop_
_entity.id
_entity.type
_entity.pdbx_description
1 polymer ?
#
loop_
_entity_poly.entity_id
_entity_poly.type
_entity_poly.pdbx_seq_one_letter_code
_entity_poly.pdbx_strand_id
1 'polypeptide(L)'
;MKKLSLYIFLVLMWCNVGFAECIEGDCTNGYGTYTFADGNKYVGGWKDGKYHGQGTYTWANGTKYVGEYKDGKGHGQGTLTYADGKVDKGIWEKSKLIERQE
;
A
#
# COMPACT_ATOMS: atom_id res chain seq x y z
N MET A 1 -8.61 -35.71 10.87
CA MET A 1 -9.34 -34.63 10.28
C MET A 1 -8.83 -33.29 10.70
N LYS A 2 -8.63 -33.07 11.98
CA LYS A 2 -8.07 -31.80 12.45
C LYS A 2 -6.67 -31.55 11.90
N LYS A 3 -5.90 -32.60 11.71
CA LYS A 3 -4.56 -32.49 11.17
C LYS A 3 -4.58 -32.05 9.70
N LEU A 4 -5.57 -32.53 8.96
CA LEU A 4 -5.75 -32.14 7.57
C LEU A 4 -6.06 -30.65 7.46
N SER A 5 -6.91 -30.18 8.37
CA SER A 5 -7.28 -28.77 8.41
C SER A 5 -6.07 -27.88 8.67
N LEU A 6 -5.21 -28.32 9.59
CA LEU A 6 -3.98 -27.59 9.87
C LEU A 6 -3.04 -27.57 8.67
N TYR A 7 -2.95 -28.68 7.97
CA TYR A 7 -2.13 -28.77 6.78
C TYR A 7 -2.58 -27.78 5.71
N ILE A 8 -3.87 -27.77 5.48
CA ILE A 8 -4.46 -26.87 4.49
C ILE A 8 -4.17 -25.43 4.89
N PHE A 9 -4.29 -25.12 6.16
CA PHE A 9 -4.03 -23.78 6.65
C PHE A 9 -2.58 -23.36 6.40
N LEU A 10 -1.64 -24.26 6.69
CA LEU A 10 -0.23 -23.98 6.45
C LEU A 10 0.08 -23.76 4.98
N VAL A 11 -0.50 -24.60 4.13
CA VAL A 11 -0.31 -24.45 2.70
C VAL A 11 -0.87 -23.13 2.22
N LEU A 12 -2.02 -22.73 2.74
CA LEU A 12 -2.61 -21.44 2.37
C LEU A 12 -1.72 -20.28 2.80
N MET A 13 -1.12 -20.36 3.97
CA MET A 13 -0.20 -19.32 4.42
C MET A 13 1.01 -19.21 3.51
N TRP A 14 1.52 -20.33 3.05
CA TRP A 14 2.61 -20.34 2.10
C TRP A 14 2.19 -19.72 0.78
N CYS A 15 0.98 -20.04 0.34
CA CYS A 15 0.48 -19.53 -0.93
C CYS A 15 0.16 -18.03 -0.87
N ASN A 16 -0.10 -17.51 0.33
CA ASN A 16 -0.38 -16.08 0.48
C ASN A 16 0.85 -15.21 0.28
N VAL A 17 2.03 -15.80 0.39
CA VAL A 17 3.26 -15.07 0.12
C VAL A 17 3.33 -14.89 -1.39
N GLY A 18 3.23 -13.66 -1.85
CA GLY A 18 3.29 -13.34 -3.26
C GLY A 18 1.95 -13.19 -3.96
N PHE A 19 0.84 -13.27 -3.24
CA PHE A 19 -0.46 -12.98 -3.82
C PHE A 19 -0.86 -11.54 -3.57
N ALA A 20 -1.52 -10.94 -4.57
CA ALA A 20 -2.11 -9.61 -4.42
C ALA A 20 -3.51 -9.79 -3.88
N GLU A 21 -3.80 -9.23 -2.71
CA GLU A 21 -5.13 -9.34 -2.14
C GLU A 21 -5.44 -8.28 -1.09
N CYS A 22 -6.71 -7.97 -0.94
CA CYS A 22 -7.18 -7.10 0.11
C CYS A 22 -7.30 -7.93 1.38
N ILE A 23 -6.45 -7.65 2.36
CA ILE A 23 -6.40 -8.45 3.59
C ILE A 23 -7.22 -7.86 4.73
N GLU A 24 -7.64 -6.61 4.59
CA GLU A 24 -8.39 -5.94 5.66
C GLU A 24 -9.18 -4.79 5.09
N GLY A 25 -10.41 -4.60 5.57
CA GLY A 25 -11.23 -3.47 5.19
C GLY A 25 -11.84 -3.58 3.80
N ASP A 26 -12.07 -2.43 3.18
CA ASP A 26 -12.71 -2.34 1.86
C ASP A 26 -11.74 -1.71 0.87
N CYS A 27 -11.17 -2.53 -0.01
CA CYS A 27 -10.23 -2.07 -1.01
C CYS A 27 -10.92 -1.66 -2.33
N THR A 28 -12.15 -1.21 -2.23
CA THR A 28 -12.91 -0.72 -3.37
C THR A 28 -13.48 0.66 -3.08
N ASN A 29 -14.23 0.79 -1.98
CA ASN A 29 -14.84 2.06 -1.58
C ASN A 29 -14.83 2.14 -0.07
N GLY A 30 -13.76 2.70 0.49
CA GLY A 30 -13.65 2.79 1.94
C GLY A 30 -12.20 2.85 2.34
N TYR A 31 -11.88 2.22 3.46
CA TYR A 31 -10.52 2.17 4.00
C TYR A 31 -10.09 0.71 4.07
N GLY A 32 -8.96 0.40 3.50
CA GLY A 32 -8.54 -1.00 3.46
C GLY A 32 -7.04 -1.19 3.27
N THR A 33 -6.59 -2.42 3.52
CA THR A 33 -5.20 -2.82 3.40
C THR A 33 -5.07 -3.84 2.28
N TYR A 34 -4.21 -3.54 1.32
CA TYR A 34 -3.97 -4.40 0.17
C TYR A 34 -2.50 -4.78 0.10
N THR A 35 -2.22 -6.05 -0.08
CA THR A 35 -0.86 -6.55 -0.25
C THR A 35 -0.66 -6.99 -1.69
N PHE A 36 0.54 -6.72 -2.22
CA PHE A 36 0.89 -7.07 -3.59
C PHE A 36 1.84 -8.25 -3.61
N ALA A 37 1.87 -8.94 -4.74
CA ALA A 37 2.66 -10.15 -4.91
C ALA A 37 4.17 -9.94 -4.66
N ASP A 38 4.66 -8.75 -4.93
CA ASP A 38 6.08 -8.41 -4.77
C ASP A 38 6.46 -7.96 -3.36
N GLY A 39 5.51 -7.97 -2.43
CA GLY A 39 5.76 -7.57 -1.04
C GLY A 39 5.42 -6.13 -0.74
N ASN A 40 4.93 -5.39 -1.71
CA ASN A 40 4.46 -4.03 -1.47
C ASN A 40 3.11 -4.06 -0.75
N LYS A 41 2.77 -2.96 -0.09
CA LYS A 41 1.52 -2.88 0.67
C LYS A 41 0.95 -1.46 0.63
N TYR A 42 -0.36 -1.36 0.47
CA TYR A 42 -1.05 -0.08 0.59
C TYR A 42 -2.08 -0.14 1.72
N VAL A 43 -2.06 0.87 2.57
CA VAL A 43 -3.04 1.03 3.66
C VAL A 43 -3.63 2.42 3.54
N GLY A 44 -4.93 2.51 3.31
CA GLY A 44 -5.53 3.82 3.20
C GLY A 44 -6.89 3.80 2.52
N GLY A 45 -7.27 4.95 1.98
CA GLY A 45 -8.56 5.13 1.35
C GLY A 45 -8.62 4.56 -0.06
N TRP A 46 -9.81 4.16 -0.45
CA TRP A 46 -10.09 3.58 -1.76
C TRP A 46 -11.36 4.18 -2.34
N LYS A 47 -11.37 4.35 -3.64
CA LYS A 47 -12.55 4.79 -4.35
C LYS A 47 -12.56 4.13 -5.73
N ASP A 48 -13.62 3.41 -6.05
CA ASP A 48 -13.76 2.69 -7.32
C ASP A 48 -12.54 1.81 -7.62
N GLY A 49 -12.01 1.16 -6.57
CA GLY A 49 -10.88 0.27 -6.71
C GLY A 49 -9.52 0.95 -6.85
N LYS A 50 -9.46 2.26 -6.64
CA LYS A 50 -8.21 3.02 -6.76
C LYS A 50 -7.86 3.67 -5.43
N TYR A 51 -6.57 3.88 -5.19
CA TYR A 51 -6.12 4.62 -4.01
C TYR A 51 -6.73 6.02 -4.03
N HIS A 52 -7.25 6.45 -2.91
CA HIS A 52 -7.91 7.74 -2.82
C HIS A 52 -7.89 8.28 -1.40
N GLY A 53 -7.63 9.56 -1.24
CA GLY A 53 -7.55 10.17 0.08
C GLY A 53 -6.24 9.88 0.76
N GLN A 54 -6.25 9.75 2.07
CA GLN A 54 -5.04 9.49 2.83
C GLN A 54 -4.62 8.03 2.71
N GLY A 55 -3.34 7.80 2.49
CA GLY A 55 -2.85 6.44 2.40
C GLY A 55 -1.35 6.33 2.63
N THR A 56 -0.92 5.10 2.90
CA THR A 56 0.49 4.77 3.09
C THR A 56 0.83 3.60 2.16
N TYR A 57 1.77 3.83 1.27
CA TYR A 57 2.27 2.78 0.38
C TYR A 57 3.67 2.40 0.85
N THR A 58 3.89 1.12 1.08
CA THR A 58 5.18 0.61 1.52
C THR A 58 5.71 -0.35 0.48
N TRP A 59 6.90 -0.07 -0.04
CA TRP A 59 7.56 -0.97 -0.99
C TRP A 59 8.31 -2.05 -0.24
N ALA A 60 8.56 -3.15 -0.93
CA ALA A 60 9.25 -4.30 -0.33
C ALA A 60 10.64 -3.93 0.19
N ASN A 61 11.28 -2.94 -0.39
CA ASN A 61 12.62 -2.52 0.03
C ASN A 61 12.63 -1.56 1.23
N GLY A 62 11.44 -1.25 1.77
CA GLY A 62 11.34 -0.36 2.93
C GLY A 62 11.04 1.09 2.59
N THR A 63 11.04 1.46 1.32
CA THR A 63 10.64 2.79 0.89
C THR A 63 9.15 2.97 1.20
N LYS A 64 8.76 4.17 1.64
CA LYS A 64 7.40 4.42 2.08
C LYS A 64 6.90 5.80 1.66
N TYR A 65 5.70 5.86 1.11
CA TYR A 65 5.03 7.11 0.83
C TYR A 65 3.82 7.25 1.76
N VAL A 66 3.72 8.39 2.43
CA VAL A 66 2.59 8.71 3.30
C VAL A 66 2.00 10.03 2.83
N GLY A 67 0.74 10.01 2.43
CA GLY A 67 0.12 11.24 1.98
C GLY A 67 -1.19 11.01 1.26
N GLU A 68 -1.53 11.98 0.43
CA GLU A 68 -2.80 11.97 -0.28
C GLU A 68 -2.68 11.28 -1.62
N TYR A 69 -3.76 10.62 -2.01
CA TYR A 69 -3.86 9.92 -3.28
C TYR A 69 -5.11 10.37 -4.03
N LYS A 70 -5.01 10.37 -5.33
CA LYS A 70 -6.15 10.64 -6.20
C LYS A 70 -6.01 9.77 -7.45
N ASP A 71 -7.06 9.02 -7.76
CA ASP A 71 -7.09 8.14 -8.92
C ASP A 71 -5.88 7.20 -8.99
N GLY A 72 -5.48 6.68 -7.84
CA GLY A 72 -4.41 5.72 -7.74
C GLY A 72 -3.01 6.31 -7.71
N LYS A 73 -2.88 7.62 -7.68
CA LYS A 73 -1.57 8.28 -7.73
C LYS A 73 -1.38 9.25 -6.58
N GLY A 74 -0.13 9.44 -6.17
CA GLY A 74 0.20 10.44 -5.17
C GLY A 74 -0.23 11.83 -5.65
N HIS A 75 -0.92 12.56 -4.80
CA HIS A 75 -1.49 13.86 -5.15
C HIS A 75 -1.65 14.70 -3.90
N GLY A 76 -1.25 15.97 -3.97
CA GLY A 76 -1.32 16.84 -2.81
C GLY A 76 -0.17 16.62 -1.86
N GLN A 77 -0.40 16.84 -0.57
CA GLN A 77 0.63 16.73 0.45
C GLN A 77 1.09 15.28 0.62
N GLY A 78 2.38 15.05 0.63
CA GLY A 78 2.90 13.71 0.84
C GLY A 78 4.38 13.69 1.19
N THR A 79 4.81 12.61 1.82
CA THR A 79 6.20 12.40 2.23
C THR A 79 6.66 11.05 1.75
N LEU A 80 7.71 11.03 0.94
CA LEU A 80 8.32 9.80 0.47
C LEU A 80 9.63 9.60 1.22
N THR A 81 9.73 8.50 1.94
CA THR A 81 10.94 8.15 2.69
C THR A 81 11.59 6.95 2.01
N TYR A 82 12.79 7.13 1.53
CA TYR A 82 13.52 6.06 0.85
C TYR A 82 14.13 5.08 1.84
N ALA A 83 14.45 3.89 1.37
CA ALA A 83 15.02 2.84 2.21
C ALA A 83 16.31 3.28 2.91
N ASP A 84 17.06 4.20 2.31
CA ASP A 84 18.30 4.72 2.89
C ASP A 84 18.08 5.87 3.87
N GLY A 85 16.82 6.24 4.11
CA GLY A 85 16.49 7.31 5.05
C GLY A 85 16.30 8.67 4.42
N LYS A 86 16.59 8.81 3.12
CA LYS A 86 16.38 10.05 2.41
C LYS A 86 14.88 10.37 2.34
N VAL A 87 14.54 11.65 2.41
CA VAL A 87 13.14 12.08 2.46
C VAL A 87 12.83 13.11 1.40
N ASP A 88 11.75 12.91 0.65
CA ASP A 88 11.20 13.88 -0.29
C ASP A 88 9.80 14.25 0.21
N LYS A 89 9.64 15.46 0.67
CA LYS A 89 8.39 15.94 1.23
C LYS A 89 7.91 17.17 0.47
N GLY A 90 6.63 17.22 0.18
CA GLY A 90 6.08 18.37 -0.50
C GLY A 90 4.74 18.10 -1.16
N ILE A 91 4.52 18.79 -2.26
CA ILE A 91 3.29 18.67 -3.05
C ILE A 91 3.55 17.73 -4.22
N TRP A 92 2.65 16.80 -4.41
CA TRP A 92 2.75 15.75 -5.43
C TRP A 92 1.63 15.87 -6.45
N GLU A 93 1.92 15.49 -7.66
CA GLU A 93 0.93 15.43 -8.72
C GLU A 93 1.30 14.28 -9.65
N LYS A 94 0.35 13.37 -9.86
CA LYS A 94 0.56 12.18 -10.68
C LYS A 94 1.82 11.41 -10.25
N SER A 95 1.99 11.28 -8.94
CA SER A 95 3.12 10.57 -8.32
C SER A 95 4.48 11.23 -8.56
N LYS A 96 4.49 12.53 -8.87
CA LYS A 96 5.73 13.29 -9.03
C LYS A 96 5.78 14.43 -8.02
N LEU A 97 6.94 14.67 -7.46
CA LEU A 97 7.13 15.79 -6.55
C LEU A 97 7.25 17.07 -7.37
N ILE A 98 6.26 17.96 -7.25
CA ILE A 98 6.24 19.20 -8.02
C ILE A 98 6.67 20.41 -7.20
N GLU A 99 6.60 20.31 -5.88
CA GLU A 99 7.03 21.40 -5.01
C GLU A 99 7.57 20.80 -3.73
N ARG A 100 8.85 21.03 -3.47
CA ARG A 100 9.50 20.48 -2.27
C ARG A 100 9.26 21.39 -1.08
N GLN A 101 8.93 20.77 0.05
CA GLN A 101 8.75 21.45 1.34
C GLN A 101 9.72 20.86 2.35
N GLU A 102 10.32 21.69 3.15
CA GLU A 102 11.25 21.23 4.18
C GLU A 102 10.75 21.50 5.58
#